data_c922c6c84eaf6dd20f7e108f74b3f1e1
#
_entry.id   c922c6c84eaf6dd20f7e108f74b3f1e1
#
_cell.length_a   1.000
_cell.length_b   1.000
_cell.length_c   1.000
_cell.angle_alpha   90.00
_cell.angle_beta   90.00
_cell.angle_gamma   90.00
#
_symmetry.space_group_name_H-M   'P 1'
#
loop_
_entity.id
_entity.type
_entity.pdbx_description
1 polymer ?
#
loop_
_entity_poly.entity_id
_entity_poly.type
_entity_poly.pdbx_seq_one_letter_code
_entity_poly.pdbx_strand_id
1 'polypeptide(L)'
;MEFRPFDVQLAVAFRGLTSRSGVLIKGVTRDGADAWGEYSPFPDYSPSQRNRWWHAAMEAAHGDWPAPVRDEVAVSSIVPDVPVNQVAELAAAGGCRTVKVKVGGYSSMLQDAHRVEAAAAALGPGGKVRVDANGSWDVDDAVRCLTELELAARRGGLDGLEYVEQPCRTIDELAQLRRRVDTPIAADESIRIPEDPMEVVRAGAADILVLKVAPLGGVHACMRIAEQTELPIVVSSALDTSVGLMAGIALARALPSLPYACGLGTGALFATDTVRTTLVPRDGVLRAQPWDVTV
;
A
#
# COMPACT_ATOMS: atom_id res chain seq x y z
N MET A 1 -11.20 -27.19 3.27
CA MET A 1 -10.87 -25.84 3.74
C MET A 1 -11.08 -25.74 5.23
N GLU A 2 -10.18 -25.06 5.92
CA GLU A 2 -10.26 -24.78 7.36
C GLU A 2 -10.27 -23.25 7.55
N PHE A 3 -11.07 -22.77 8.51
CA PHE A 3 -11.21 -21.34 8.81
C PHE A 3 -10.70 -21.07 10.21
N ARG A 4 -9.76 -20.12 10.34
CA ARG A 4 -9.14 -19.75 11.60
C ARG A 4 -9.32 -18.25 11.86
N PRO A 5 -10.18 -17.86 12.81
CA PRO A 5 -10.29 -16.45 13.20
C PRO A 5 -8.98 -15.96 13.85
N PHE A 6 -8.64 -14.71 13.61
CA PHE A 6 -7.49 -14.06 14.25
C PHE A 6 -7.84 -12.66 14.75
N ASP A 7 -7.09 -12.21 15.75
CA ASP A 7 -7.01 -10.83 16.21
C ASP A 7 -5.56 -10.55 16.59
N VAL A 8 -4.90 -9.66 15.84
CA VAL A 8 -3.49 -9.32 16.03
C VAL A 8 -3.34 -7.84 16.36
N GLN A 9 -2.40 -7.53 17.25
CA GLN A 9 -2.18 -6.17 17.74
C GLN A 9 -1.24 -5.38 16.84
N LEU A 10 -1.52 -4.09 16.66
CA LEU A 10 -0.62 -3.16 16.00
C LEU A 10 0.36 -2.55 17.00
N ALA A 11 1.62 -2.41 16.62
CA ALA A 11 2.63 -1.69 17.38
C ALA A 11 2.42 -0.18 17.32
N VAL A 12 1.86 0.30 16.19
CA VAL A 12 1.53 1.71 15.98
C VAL A 12 0.10 1.77 15.47
N ALA A 13 -0.74 2.63 16.07
CA ALA A 13 -2.11 2.83 15.61
C ALA A 13 -2.14 3.28 14.14
N PHE A 14 -3.03 2.68 13.36
CA PHE A 14 -3.16 2.97 11.93
C PHE A 14 -4.62 3.11 11.54
N ARG A 15 -5.02 4.25 10.92
CA ARG A 15 -6.42 4.58 10.60
C ARG A 15 -7.37 4.47 11.80
N GLY A 16 -6.90 4.80 13.00
CA GLY A 16 -7.67 4.68 14.24
C GLY A 16 -7.80 3.24 14.78
N LEU A 17 -7.18 2.26 14.14
CA LEU A 17 -7.16 0.87 14.60
C LEU A 17 -5.92 0.61 15.47
N THR A 18 -6.09 -0.19 16.51
CA THR A 18 -5.02 -0.73 17.36
C THR A 18 -4.83 -2.24 17.19
N SER A 19 -5.75 -2.90 16.51
CA SER A 19 -5.68 -4.32 16.13
C SER A 19 -6.25 -4.59 14.74
N ARG A 20 -5.94 -5.75 14.19
CA ARG A 20 -6.55 -6.27 12.96
C ARG A 20 -7.16 -7.62 13.25
N SER A 21 -8.44 -7.76 12.93
CA SER A 21 -9.19 -9.00 13.08
C SER A 21 -9.66 -9.50 11.73
N GLY A 22 -9.78 -10.80 11.59
CA GLY A 22 -10.24 -11.43 10.36
C GLY A 22 -10.29 -12.93 10.47
N VAL A 23 -10.30 -13.59 9.32
CA VAL A 23 -10.28 -15.04 9.21
C VAL A 23 -9.19 -15.47 8.23
N LEU A 24 -8.31 -16.36 8.63
CA LEU A 24 -7.44 -17.09 7.72
C LEU A 24 -8.20 -18.29 7.14
N ILE A 25 -7.97 -18.56 5.87
CA ILE A 25 -8.57 -19.68 5.14
C ILE A 25 -7.43 -20.59 4.70
N LYS A 26 -7.35 -21.78 5.32
CA LYS A 26 -6.42 -22.83 4.87
C LYS A 26 -7.06 -23.63 3.74
N GLY A 27 -6.34 -23.75 2.66
CA GLY A 27 -6.63 -24.58 1.52
C GLY A 27 -5.40 -25.35 1.06
N VAL A 28 -5.45 -25.84 -0.16
CA VAL A 28 -4.34 -26.56 -0.79
C VAL A 28 -4.22 -26.13 -2.26
N THR A 29 -2.99 -26.04 -2.72
CA THR A 29 -2.66 -25.81 -4.13
C THR A 29 -3.01 -27.03 -4.99
N ARG A 30 -2.94 -26.91 -6.31
CA ARG A 30 -3.20 -28.03 -7.25
C ARG A 30 -2.24 -29.20 -7.09
N ASP A 31 -1.02 -28.95 -6.62
CA ASP A 31 0.02 -29.94 -6.34
C ASP A 31 -0.03 -30.49 -4.89
N GLY A 32 -1.04 -30.08 -4.10
CA GLY A 32 -1.30 -30.58 -2.75
C GLY A 32 -0.52 -29.88 -1.63
N ALA A 33 0.17 -28.81 -1.92
CA ALA A 33 0.85 -28.01 -0.88
C ALA A 33 -0.15 -27.13 -0.10
N ASP A 34 0.17 -26.82 1.16
CA ASP A 34 -0.63 -25.89 1.96
C ASP A 34 -0.66 -24.50 1.33
N ALA A 35 -1.85 -23.91 1.26
CA ALA A 35 -2.07 -22.53 0.82
C ALA A 35 -2.96 -21.80 1.83
N TRP A 36 -2.76 -20.48 1.94
CA TRP A 36 -3.48 -19.67 2.90
C TRP A 36 -3.98 -18.38 2.27
N GLY A 37 -5.20 -17.98 2.61
CA GLY A 37 -5.78 -16.69 2.27
C GLY A 37 -6.20 -15.94 3.53
N GLU A 38 -6.27 -14.63 3.43
CA GLU A 38 -6.71 -13.74 4.51
C GLU A 38 -7.97 -12.97 4.11
N TYR A 39 -9.00 -13.05 4.95
CA TYR A 39 -10.22 -12.28 4.86
C TYR A 39 -10.31 -11.33 6.06
N SER A 40 -9.96 -10.06 5.85
CA SER A 40 -9.92 -9.04 6.91
C SER A 40 -10.38 -7.66 6.42
N PRO A 41 -11.58 -7.53 5.82
CA PRO A 41 -12.06 -6.24 5.32
C PRO A 41 -12.22 -5.22 6.45
N PHE A 42 -12.02 -3.93 6.15
CA PHE A 42 -12.33 -2.88 7.09
C PHE A 42 -13.84 -2.80 7.34
N PRO A 43 -14.28 -2.35 8.54
CA PRO A 43 -15.71 -2.32 8.91
C PRO A 43 -16.56 -1.43 8.02
N ASP A 44 -15.99 -0.38 7.44
CA ASP A 44 -16.64 0.64 6.60
C ASP A 44 -16.89 0.18 5.15
N TYR A 45 -16.39 -1.00 4.74
CA TYR A 45 -16.65 -1.52 3.41
C TYR A 45 -18.08 -2.06 3.24
N SER A 46 -18.68 -1.75 2.08
CA SER A 46 -19.97 -2.27 1.65
C SER A 46 -19.95 -3.79 1.47
N PRO A 47 -21.12 -4.47 1.43
CA PRO A 47 -21.16 -5.91 1.16
C PRO A 47 -20.50 -6.32 -0.17
N SER A 48 -20.66 -5.53 -1.25
CA SER A 48 -20.03 -5.81 -2.53
C SER A 48 -18.51 -5.71 -2.46
N GLN A 49 -17.97 -4.72 -1.76
CA GLN A 49 -16.54 -4.57 -1.51
C GLN A 49 -15.99 -5.74 -0.66
N ARG A 50 -16.70 -6.13 0.42
CA ARG A 50 -16.33 -7.28 1.24
C ARG A 50 -16.33 -8.60 0.44
N ASN A 51 -17.21 -8.74 -0.53
CA ASN A 51 -17.23 -9.90 -1.42
C ASN A 51 -15.95 -9.99 -2.27
N ARG A 52 -15.41 -8.85 -2.73
CA ARG A 52 -14.10 -8.83 -3.40
C ARG A 52 -12.97 -9.35 -2.49
N TRP A 53 -12.95 -8.94 -1.22
CA TRP A 53 -12.00 -9.47 -0.23
C TRP A 53 -12.14 -10.98 -0.05
N TRP A 54 -13.40 -11.47 -0.03
CA TRP A 54 -13.66 -12.92 0.06
C TRP A 54 -13.09 -13.67 -1.15
N HIS A 55 -13.31 -13.16 -2.36
CA HIS A 55 -12.76 -13.75 -3.57
C HIS A 55 -11.23 -13.78 -3.55
N ALA A 56 -10.58 -12.70 -3.12
CA ALA A 56 -9.12 -12.64 -2.98
C ALA A 56 -8.60 -13.67 -1.97
N ALA A 57 -9.26 -13.81 -0.81
CA ALA A 57 -8.89 -14.78 0.20
C ALA A 57 -9.06 -16.23 -0.29
N MET A 58 -10.14 -16.51 -1.02
CA MET A 58 -10.38 -17.82 -1.62
C MET A 58 -9.37 -18.15 -2.72
N GLU A 59 -9.04 -17.19 -3.59
CA GLU A 59 -7.99 -17.33 -4.60
C GLU A 59 -6.65 -17.70 -3.94
N ALA A 60 -6.26 -16.95 -2.90
CA ALA A 60 -5.02 -17.20 -2.17
C ALA A 60 -4.99 -18.57 -1.47
N ALA A 61 -6.12 -19.01 -0.91
CA ALA A 61 -6.24 -20.34 -0.28
C ALA A 61 -6.15 -21.50 -1.28
N HIS A 62 -6.27 -21.24 -2.58
CA HIS A 62 -5.98 -22.24 -3.63
C HIS A 62 -4.55 -22.13 -4.17
N GLY A 63 -3.85 -21.04 -3.90
CA GLY A 63 -2.45 -20.81 -4.31
C GLY A 63 -2.24 -20.79 -5.82
N ASP A 64 -3.29 -20.52 -6.60
CA ASP A 64 -3.25 -20.51 -8.07
C ASP A 64 -2.88 -19.11 -8.57
N TRP A 65 -1.64 -18.72 -8.33
CA TRP A 65 -1.12 -17.41 -8.74
C TRP A 65 -0.30 -17.50 -10.03
N PRO A 66 -0.22 -16.40 -10.81
CA PRO A 66 0.62 -16.36 -11.99
C PRO A 66 2.10 -16.64 -11.66
N ALA A 67 2.81 -17.22 -12.63
CA ALA A 67 4.23 -17.50 -12.46
C ALA A 67 5.02 -16.20 -12.21
N PRO A 68 5.96 -16.20 -11.24
CA PRO A 68 6.77 -15.03 -10.97
C PRO A 68 7.82 -14.77 -12.07
N VAL A 69 8.09 -13.50 -12.37
CA VAL A 69 9.14 -13.04 -13.27
C VAL A 69 10.33 -12.43 -12.51
N ARG A 70 10.24 -12.35 -11.18
CA ARG A 70 11.30 -11.89 -10.25
C ARG A 70 11.21 -12.60 -8.91
N ASP A 71 12.34 -12.73 -8.21
CA ASP A 71 12.41 -13.43 -6.92
C ASP A 71 12.15 -12.53 -5.73
N GLU A 72 12.47 -11.25 -5.85
CA GLU A 72 12.33 -10.26 -4.79
C GLU A 72 11.59 -9.00 -5.26
N VAL A 73 11.02 -8.27 -4.33
CA VAL A 73 10.22 -7.08 -4.57
C VAL A 73 10.77 -5.93 -3.74
N ALA A 74 11.20 -4.85 -4.40
CA ALA A 74 11.54 -3.61 -3.71
C ALA A 74 10.31 -3.03 -3.00
N VAL A 75 10.47 -2.61 -1.75
CA VAL A 75 9.35 -2.09 -0.95
C VAL A 75 9.68 -0.76 -0.29
N SER A 76 8.63 0.01 -0.03
CA SER A 76 8.71 1.23 0.77
C SER A 76 8.38 0.93 2.23
N SER A 77 9.05 1.65 3.12
CA SER A 77 8.59 1.80 4.51
C SER A 77 7.36 2.70 4.57
N ILE A 78 6.74 2.77 5.74
CA ILE A 78 5.58 3.63 5.98
C ILE A 78 5.76 4.41 7.27
N VAL A 79 5.45 5.71 7.23
CA VAL A 79 5.36 6.60 8.38
C VAL A 79 3.90 6.98 8.58
N PRO A 80 3.23 6.43 9.59
CA PRO A 80 1.89 6.85 10.01
C PRO A 80 1.87 8.29 10.53
N ASP A 81 0.71 8.76 10.99
CA ASP A 81 0.59 10.05 11.68
C ASP A 81 1.19 9.94 13.10
N VAL A 82 2.50 10.13 13.19
CA VAL A 82 3.31 10.01 14.41
C VAL A 82 4.08 11.31 14.68
N PRO A 83 4.56 11.53 15.93
CA PRO A 83 5.47 12.63 16.23
C PRO A 83 6.76 12.58 15.40
N VAL A 84 7.29 13.76 15.04
CA VAL A 84 8.47 13.91 14.14
C VAL A 84 9.70 13.14 14.62
N ASN A 85 9.90 13.03 15.93
CA ASN A 85 11.04 12.30 16.51
C ASN A 85 11.02 10.78 16.26
N GLN A 86 9.90 10.20 15.81
CA GLN A 86 9.79 8.79 15.46
C GLN A 86 9.99 8.53 13.95
N VAL A 87 9.97 9.60 13.16
CA VAL A 87 9.94 9.49 11.68
C VAL A 87 11.22 8.87 11.13
N ALA A 88 12.38 9.25 11.62
CA ALA A 88 13.66 8.79 11.08
C ALA A 88 13.83 7.26 11.18
N GLU A 89 13.45 6.67 12.31
CA GLU A 89 13.51 5.22 12.53
C GLU A 89 12.53 4.49 11.59
N LEU A 90 11.28 4.97 11.50
CA LEU A 90 10.26 4.37 10.65
C LEU A 90 10.60 4.51 9.17
N ALA A 91 11.15 5.65 8.73
CA ALA A 91 11.52 5.90 7.35
C ALA A 91 12.63 4.96 6.86
N ALA A 92 13.64 4.71 7.71
CA ALA A 92 14.77 3.84 7.39
C ALA A 92 14.51 2.36 7.71
N ALA A 93 13.33 2.01 8.22
CA ALA A 93 13.00 0.65 8.64
C ALA A 93 13.24 -0.38 7.52
N GLY A 94 13.82 -1.52 7.88
CA GLY A 94 14.07 -2.62 6.96
C GLY A 94 15.05 -2.32 5.83
N GLY A 95 15.84 -1.23 5.90
CA GLY A 95 16.78 -0.82 4.85
C GLY A 95 16.08 -0.24 3.62
N CYS A 96 14.82 0.18 3.74
CA CYS A 96 14.06 0.78 2.64
C CYS A 96 14.70 2.09 2.16
N ARG A 97 14.71 2.30 0.84
CA ARG A 97 15.18 3.54 0.20
C ARG A 97 14.02 4.43 -0.28
N THR A 98 12.81 3.94 -0.10
CA THR A 98 11.57 4.67 -0.37
C THR A 98 10.70 4.64 0.89
N VAL A 99 10.08 5.76 1.23
CA VAL A 99 9.13 5.87 2.33
C VAL A 99 7.82 6.53 1.87
N LYS A 100 6.70 6.05 2.38
CA LYS A 100 5.39 6.69 2.24
C LYS A 100 4.97 7.32 3.57
N VAL A 101 4.79 8.65 3.58
CA VAL A 101 4.39 9.44 4.76
C VAL A 101 2.89 9.73 4.68
N LYS A 102 2.15 9.40 5.74
CA LYS A 102 0.73 9.79 5.86
C LYS A 102 0.61 11.28 6.14
N VAL A 103 -0.26 11.96 5.38
CA VAL A 103 -0.49 13.42 5.46
C VAL A 103 -2.00 13.72 5.39
N GLY A 104 -2.40 14.95 5.69
CA GLY A 104 -3.79 15.41 5.55
C GLY A 104 -4.77 14.81 6.55
N GLY A 105 -4.28 14.12 7.58
CA GLY A 105 -5.09 13.55 8.66
C GLY A 105 -5.47 14.56 9.74
N TYR A 106 -5.18 14.22 11.00
CA TYR A 106 -5.43 15.10 12.17
C TYR A 106 -4.31 16.13 12.38
N SER A 107 -3.16 15.96 11.74
CA SER A 107 -2.02 16.88 11.84
C SER A 107 -2.22 18.13 10.98
N SER A 108 -1.59 19.22 11.41
CA SER A 108 -1.53 20.42 10.58
C SER A 108 -0.56 20.22 9.39
N MET A 109 -0.74 21.01 8.32
CA MET A 109 0.18 21.02 7.17
C MET A 109 1.65 21.22 7.59
N LEU A 110 1.91 22.05 8.62
CA LEU A 110 3.27 22.28 9.12
C LEU A 110 3.84 20.99 9.77
N GLN A 111 3.03 20.25 10.50
CA GLN A 111 3.47 18.96 11.07
C GLN A 111 3.72 17.92 9.99
N ASP A 112 2.88 17.88 8.94
CA ASP A 112 3.08 17.03 7.77
C ASP A 112 4.40 17.38 7.06
N ALA A 113 4.67 18.68 6.84
CA ALA A 113 5.92 19.17 6.24
C ALA A 113 7.15 18.75 7.07
N HIS A 114 7.11 18.89 8.39
CA HIS A 114 8.21 18.45 9.26
C HIS A 114 8.42 16.92 9.21
N ARG A 115 7.35 16.11 9.10
CA ARG A 115 7.50 14.65 8.93
C ARG A 115 8.14 14.30 7.58
N VAL A 116 7.71 14.97 6.50
CA VAL A 116 8.29 14.75 5.16
C VAL A 116 9.77 15.16 5.14
N GLU A 117 10.13 16.31 5.71
CA GLU A 117 11.52 16.75 5.84
C GLU A 117 12.39 15.76 6.63
N ALA A 118 11.90 15.31 7.79
CA ALA A 118 12.60 14.32 8.61
C ALA A 118 12.75 12.96 7.90
N ALA A 119 11.72 12.51 7.17
CA ALA A 119 11.78 11.29 6.37
C ALA A 119 12.79 11.39 5.23
N ALA A 120 12.81 12.51 4.52
CA ALA A 120 13.76 12.79 3.47
C ALA A 120 15.21 12.81 3.99
N ALA A 121 15.44 13.50 5.11
CA ALA A 121 16.75 13.56 5.75
C ALA A 121 17.24 12.19 6.22
N ALA A 122 16.34 11.34 6.74
CA ALA A 122 16.68 9.99 7.19
C ALA A 122 17.10 9.06 6.04
N LEU A 123 16.48 9.19 4.87
CA LEU A 123 16.84 8.39 3.69
C LEU A 123 18.12 8.88 3.02
N GLY A 124 18.39 10.18 3.07
CA GLY A 124 19.56 10.79 2.44
C GLY A 124 19.56 10.70 0.89
N PRO A 125 20.66 11.05 0.25
CA PRO A 125 20.75 11.12 -1.21
C PRO A 125 20.32 9.85 -1.93
N GLY A 126 19.50 10.00 -2.98
CA GLY A 126 18.93 8.88 -3.75
C GLY A 126 17.74 8.20 -3.07
N GLY A 127 17.33 8.63 -1.87
CA GLY A 127 16.07 8.22 -1.25
C GLY A 127 14.87 8.76 -2.01
N LYS A 128 13.68 8.18 -1.76
CA LYS A 128 12.41 8.59 -2.36
C LYS A 128 11.34 8.77 -1.28
N VAL A 129 10.66 9.92 -1.30
CA VAL A 129 9.54 10.19 -0.39
C VAL A 129 8.25 10.29 -1.20
N ARG A 130 7.23 9.62 -0.74
CA ARG A 130 5.84 9.68 -1.20
C ARG A 130 4.96 10.19 -0.09
N VAL A 131 3.89 10.84 -0.43
CA VAL A 131 2.87 11.25 0.55
C VAL A 131 1.53 10.62 0.20
N ASP A 132 0.73 10.28 1.21
CA ASP A 132 -0.59 9.67 1.05
C ASP A 132 -1.60 10.45 1.90
N ALA A 133 -2.51 11.15 1.21
CA ALA A 133 -3.52 12.01 1.81
C ALA A 133 -4.89 11.33 1.99
N ASN A 134 -5.10 10.14 1.44
CA ASN A 134 -6.35 9.38 1.52
C ASN A 134 -7.61 10.21 1.16
N GLY A 135 -7.52 11.11 0.18
CA GLY A 135 -8.61 11.93 -0.31
C GLY A 135 -9.05 13.03 0.66
N SER A 136 -8.16 13.53 1.50
CA SER A 136 -8.49 14.49 2.55
C SER A 136 -8.56 15.93 2.07
N TRP A 137 -8.01 16.27 0.91
CA TRP A 137 -7.93 17.64 0.41
C TRP A 137 -8.95 17.91 -0.70
N ASP A 138 -9.42 19.14 -0.78
CA ASP A 138 -9.95 19.69 -2.03
C ASP A 138 -8.81 20.09 -2.97
N VAL A 139 -9.14 20.51 -4.20
CA VAL A 139 -8.13 20.82 -5.22
C VAL A 139 -7.22 21.99 -4.82
N ASP A 140 -7.77 23.04 -4.20
CA ASP A 140 -6.98 24.21 -3.82
C ASP A 140 -6.11 23.93 -2.60
N ASP A 141 -6.61 23.17 -1.62
CA ASP A 141 -5.83 22.67 -0.50
C ASP A 141 -4.70 21.75 -0.99
N ALA A 142 -4.99 20.84 -1.92
CA ALA A 142 -3.99 19.94 -2.48
C ALA A 142 -2.83 20.69 -3.14
N VAL A 143 -3.10 21.73 -3.93
CA VAL A 143 -2.05 22.57 -4.55
C VAL A 143 -1.18 23.24 -3.48
N ARG A 144 -1.80 23.81 -2.43
CA ARG A 144 -1.05 24.46 -1.33
C ARG A 144 -0.21 23.46 -0.54
N CYS A 145 -0.81 22.34 -0.15
CA CYS A 145 -0.12 21.31 0.60
C CYS A 145 1.04 20.69 -0.19
N LEU A 146 0.84 20.35 -1.46
CA LEU A 146 1.90 19.79 -2.30
C LEU A 146 3.07 20.76 -2.47
N THR A 147 2.82 22.05 -2.65
CA THR A 147 3.88 23.06 -2.71
C THR A 147 4.78 23.01 -1.46
N GLU A 148 4.18 22.97 -0.27
CA GLU A 148 4.94 22.91 0.99
C GLU A 148 5.63 21.56 1.21
N LEU A 149 5.00 20.45 0.84
CA LEU A 149 5.58 19.12 0.99
C LEU A 149 6.75 18.88 0.02
N GLU A 150 6.68 19.41 -1.21
CA GLU A 150 7.80 19.44 -2.16
C GLU A 150 9.00 20.22 -1.58
N LEU A 151 8.76 21.40 -1.01
CA LEU A 151 9.80 22.17 -0.34
C LEU A 151 10.37 21.44 0.88
N ALA A 152 9.53 20.76 1.65
CA ALA A 152 9.97 19.96 2.80
C ALA A 152 10.88 18.79 2.38
N ALA A 153 10.52 18.06 1.32
CA ALA A 153 11.36 17.00 0.77
C ALA A 153 12.73 17.55 0.31
N ARG A 154 12.75 18.71 -0.33
CA ARG A 154 14.00 19.38 -0.75
C ARG A 154 14.83 19.88 0.44
N ARG A 155 14.22 20.44 1.49
CA ARG A 155 14.93 20.82 2.73
C ARG A 155 15.57 19.58 3.40
N GLY A 156 14.91 18.42 3.31
CA GLY A 156 15.46 17.13 3.75
C GLY A 156 16.55 16.54 2.84
N GLY A 157 16.91 17.19 1.73
CA GLY A 157 18.02 16.81 0.86
C GLY A 157 17.64 15.94 -0.34
N LEU A 158 16.36 15.84 -0.70
CA LEU A 158 15.89 15.13 -1.90
C LEU A 158 15.48 16.14 -3.00
N ASP A 159 15.25 15.64 -4.22
CA ASP A 159 14.84 16.47 -5.37
C ASP A 159 13.37 16.91 -5.30
N GLY A 160 12.56 16.29 -4.42
CA GLY A 160 11.13 16.51 -4.24
C GLY A 160 10.40 15.21 -3.89
N LEU A 161 9.09 15.20 -4.09
CA LEU A 161 8.24 14.02 -3.89
C LEU A 161 8.34 13.08 -5.10
N GLU A 162 8.32 11.76 -4.87
CA GLU A 162 8.22 10.79 -5.95
C GLU A 162 6.81 10.77 -6.56
N TYR A 163 5.78 10.86 -5.71
CA TYR A 163 4.38 11.08 -6.09
C TYR A 163 3.51 11.40 -4.86
N VAL A 164 2.28 11.86 -5.10
CA VAL A 164 1.21 11.95 -4.09
C VAL A 164 0.16 10.88 -4.34
N GLU A 165 -0.20 10.09 -3.30
CA GLU A 165 -1.25 9.08 -3.36
C GLU A 165 -2.58 9.68 -2.89
N GLN A 166 -3.61 9.57 -3.74
CA GLN A 166 -5.00 9.99 -3.50
C GLN A 166 -5.11 11.33 -2.77
N PRO A 167 -4.66 12.45 -3.37
CA PRO A 167 -4.73 13.75 -2.73
C PRO A 167 -6.18 14.23 -2.51
N CYS A 168 -7.05 14.02 -3.51
CA CYS A 168 -8.44 14.42 -3.48
C CYS A 168 -9.39 13.21 -3.48
N ARG A 169 -10.64 13.43 -3.11
CA ARG A 169 -11.62 12.35 -2.92
C ARG A 169 -12.19 11.82 -4.22
N THR A 170 -12.52 12.70 -5.16
CA THR A 170 -13.22 12.33 -6.39
C THR A 170 -12.28 12.27 -7.59
N ILE A 171 -12.66 11.49 -8.60
CA ILE A 171 -11.93 11.38 -9.86
C ILE A 171 -11.86 12.73 -10.58
N ASP A 172 -12.94 13.51 -10.54
CA ASP A 172 -12.98 14.85 -11.16
C ASP A 172 -12.01 15.81 -10.49
N GLU A 173 -11.91 15.80 -9.16
CA GLU A 173 -10.92 16.60 -8.41
C GLU A 173 -9.48 16.17 -8.73
N LEU A 174 -9.21 14.86 -8.81
CA LEU A 174 -7.90 14.35 -9.22
C LEU A 174 -7.55 14.82 -10.64
N ALA A 175 -8.49 14.74 -11.58
CA ALA A 175 -8.30 15.21 -12.96
C ALA A 175 -8.07 16.74 -13.03
N GLN A 176 -8.71 17.51 -12.14
CA GLN A 176 -8.47 18.95 -12.03
C GLN A 176 -7.10 19.24 -11.43
N LEU A 177 -6.74 18.57 -10.34
CA LEU A 177 -5.46 18.74 -9.67
C LEU A 177 -4.29 18.38 -10.59
N ARG A 178 -4.38 17.27 -11.34
CA ARG A 178 -3.34 16.79 -12.25
C ARG A 178 -2.91 17.83 -13.30
N ARG A 179 -3.80 18.77 -13.67
CA ARG A 179 -3.50 19.88 -14.58
C ARG A 179 -2.84 21.08 -13.89
N ARG A 180 -2.71 21.08 -12.57
CA ARG A 180 -2.27 22.23 -11.76
C ARG A 180 -0.95 21.97 -11.01
N VAL A 181 -0.51 20.70 -10.97
CA VAL A 181 0.71 20.30 -10.24
C VAL A 181 1.60 19.44 -11.12
N ASP A 182 2.91 19.52 -10.90
CA ASP A 182 3.90 18.68 -11.59
C ASP A 182 4.15 17.37 -10.85
N THR A 183 3.82 17.28 -9.55
CA THR A 183 3.96 16.07 -8.74
C THR A 183 3.03 14.99 -9.29
N PRO A 184 3.55 13.79 -9.67
CA PRO A 184 2.71 12.71 -10.18
C PRO A 184 1.63 12.29 -9.18
N ILE A 185 0.44 11.98 -9.67
CA ILE A 185 -0.70 11.54 -8.87
C ILE A 185 -0.89 10.03 -8.97
N ALA A 186 -0.88 9.34 -7.82
CA ALA A 186 -1.19 7.93 -7.72
C ALA A 186 -2.62 7.72 -7.19
N ALA A 187 -3.44 6.94 -7.91
CA ALA A 187 -4.80 6.62 -7.53
C ALA A 187 -4.85 5.33 -6.70
N ASP A 188 -5.40 5.38 -5.49
CA ASP A 188 -5.68 4.25 -4.59
C ASP A 188 -7.19 4.04 -4.42
N GLU A 189 -7.85 4.92 -3.68
CA GLU A 189 -9.29 4.84 -3.42
C GLU A 189 -10.10 4.89 -4.73
N SER A 190 -9.67 5.68 -5.67
CA SER A 190 -10.32 5.84 -6.98
C SER A 190 -10.20 4.61 -7.89
N ILE A 191 -9.37 3.61 -7.52
CA ILE A 191 -9.32 2.30 -8.19
C ILE A 191 -10.17 1.27 -7.47
N ARG A 192 -10.06 1.20 -6.14
CA ARG A 192 -10.60 0.08 -5.35
C ARG A 192 -12.01 0.30 -4.81
N ILE A 193 -12.49 1.55 -4.74
CA ILE A 193 -13.84 1.85 -4.23
C ILE A 193 -14.89 1.75 -5.33
N PRO A 194 -14.73 2.35 -6.53
CA PRO A 194 -15.71 2.23 -7.61
C PRO A 194 -15.94 0.78 -8.06
N GLU A 195 -17.07 0.54 -8.69
CA GLU A 195 -17.34 -0.74 -9.33
C GLU A 195 -16.47 -0.95 -10.59
N ASP A 196 -16.18 0.14 -11.28
CA ASP A 196 -15.27 0.14 -12.44
C ASP A 196 -13.92 0.78 -12.09
N PRO A 197 -12.86 0.01 -11.87
CA PRO A 197 -11.54 0.51 -11.55
C PRO A 197 -10.89 1.32 -12.67
N MET A 198 -11.38 1.19 -13.93
CA MET A 198 -10.80 1.88 -15.07
C MET A 198 -11.38 3.29 -15.29
N GLU A 199 -12.33 3.73 -14.47
CA GLU A 199 -12.93 5.07 -14.58
C GLU A 199 -11.88 6.17 -14.41
N VAL A 200 -11.00 6.05 -13.41
CA VAL A 200 -9.91 7.02 -13.14
C VAL A 200 -8.92 7.11 -14.30
N VAL A 201 -8.65 5.99 -14.98
CA VAL A 201 -7.77 5.95 -16.18
C VAL A 201 -8.43 6.67 -17.35
N ARG A 202 -9.70 6.36 -17.64
CA ARG A 202 -10.44 7.02 -18.72
C ARG A 202 -10.63 8.53 -18.51
N ALA A 203 -10.73 8.95 -17.26
CA ALA A 203 -10.79 10.36 -16.89
C ALA A 203 -9.43 11.10 -17.00
N GLY A 204 -8.33 10.37 -17.23
CA GLY A 204 -6.98 10.94 -17.21
C GLY A 204 -6.62 11.56 -15.86
N ALA A 205 -7.10 10.97 -14.76
CA ALA A 205 -7.05 11.54 -13.42
C ALA A 205 -5.85 11.07 -12.59
N ALA A 206 -5.02 10.18 -13.11
CA ALA A 206 -3.83 9.67 -12.42
C ALA A 206 -2.67 9.43 -13.39
N ASP A 207 -1.47 9.38 -12.84
CA ASP A 207 -0.21 9.02 -13.50
C ASP A 207 0.26 7.62 -13.10
N ILE A 208 -0.21 7.11 -11.96
CA ILE A 208 0.18 5.84 -11.34
C ILE A 208 -1.07 5.19 -10.77
N LEU A 209 -1.15 3.85 -10.85
CA LEU A 209 -2.22 3.08 -10.21
C LEU A 209 -1.68 2.29 -9.00
N VAL A 210 -2.33 2.42 -7.85
CA VAL A 210 -2.03 1.65 -6.64
C VAL A 210 -2.98 0.46 -6.57
N LEU A 211 -2.48 -0.75 -6.79
CA LEU A 211 -3.27 -1.97 -6.73
C LEU A 211 -3.10 -2.68 -5.38
N LYS A 212 -4.23 -2.95 -4.73
CA LYS A 212 -4.32 -3.71 -3.48
C LYS A 212 -5.12 -4.98 -3.73
N VAL A 213 -4.49 -6.13 -3.54
CA VAL A 213 -5.04 -7.44 -3.96
C VAL A 213 -6.39 -7.73 -3.33
N ALA A 214 -6.49 -7.60 -2.00
CA ALA A 214 -7.71 -7.95 -1.28
C ALA A 214 -8.92 -7.07 -1.67
N PRO A 215 -8.85 -5.72 -1.66
CA PRO A 215 -9.97 -4.87 -2.08
C PRO A 215 -10.36 -5.01 -3.55
N LEU A 216 -9.44 -5.46 -4.42
CA LEU A 216 -9.66 -5.59 -5.86
C LEU A 216 -10.13 -7.00 -6.28
N GLY A 217 -10.15 -7.96 -5.35
CA GLY A 217 -10.74 -9.28 -5.59
C GLY A 217 -9.78 -10.36 -6.04
N GLY A 218 -8.47 -10.18 -5.80
CA GLY A 218 -7.45 -11.20 -6.03
C GLY A 218 -6.32 -10.76 -6.98
N VAL A 219 -5.30 -11.60 -7.08
CA VAL A 219 -4.12 -11.37 -7.92
C VAL A 219 -4.50 -11.31 -9.39
N HIS A 220 -5.35 -12.25 -9.85
CA HIS A 220 -5.81 -12.26 -11.24
C HIS A 220 -6.66 -11.03 -11.59
N ALA A 221 -7.47 -10.53 -10.65
CA ALA A 221 -8.22 -9.29 -10.87
C ALA A 221 -7.28 -8.09 -11.04
N CYS A 222 -6.25 -7.99 -10.21
CA CYS A 222 -5.22 -6.96 -10.34
C CYS A 222 -4.42 -7.07 -11.66
N MET A 223 -4.07 -8.29 -12.09
CA MET A 223 -3.40 -8.52 -13.37
C MET A 223 -4.25 -8.04 -14.54
N ARG A 224 -5.56 -8.35 -14.56
CA ARG A 224 -6.47 -7.85 -15.60
C ARG A 224 -6.58 -6.32 -15.62
N ILE A 225 -6.51 -5.64 -14.47
CA ILE A 225 -6.46 -4.17 -14.43
C ILE A 225 -5.14 -3.69 -15.04
N ALA A 226 -4.01 -4.28 -14.66
CA ALA A 226 -2.71 -3.91 -15.19
C ALA A 226 -2.60 -4.10 -16.71
N GLU A 227 -3.22 -5.13 -17.28
CA GLU A 227 -3.26 -5.41 -18.72
C GLU A 227 -4.12 -4.40 -19.52
N GLN A 228 -5.01 -3.64 -18.86
CA GLN A 228 -5.89 -2.67 -19.51
C GLN A 228 -5.33 -1.24 -19.54
N THR A 229 -4.12 -1.03 -19.04
CA THR A 229 -3.50 0.30 -18.96
C THR A 229 -2.01 0.23 -19.20
N GLU A 230 -1.46 1.34 -19.69
CA GLU A 230 -0.02 1.57 -19.80
C GLU A 230 0.54 2.34 -18.57
N LEU A 231 -0.33 2.78 -17.67
CA LEU A 231 0.11 3.49 -16.47
C LEU A 231 0.93 2.56 -15.57
N PRO A 232 2.01 3.06 -14.98
CA PRO A 232 2.81 2.29 -14.04
C PRO A 232 1.99 1.86 -12.82
N ILE A 233 2.28 0.65 -12.34
CA ILE A 233 1.61 0.03 -11.20
C ILE A 233 2.50 0.08 -9.97
N VAL A 234 1.89 0.39 -8.83
CA VAL A 234 2.43 0.18 -7.49
C VAL A 234 1.56 -0.84 -6.79
N VAL A 235 2.12 -1.96 -6.35
CA VAL A 235 1.39 -2.91 -5.51
C VAL A 235 1.48 -2.44 -4.06
N SER A 236 0.35 -2.43 -3.37
CA SER A 236 0.27 -1.99 -1.97
C SER A 236 -0.59 -2.95 -1.14
N SER A 237 -0.50 -2.85 0.19
CA SER A 237 -1.34 -3.61 1.12
C SER A 237 -2.52 -2.78 1.64
N ALA A 238 -3.51 -3.48 2.17
CA ALA A 238 -4.61 -2.88 2.90
C ALA A 238 -4.47 -3.14 4.43
N LEU A 239 -3.25 -3.04 4.96
CA LEU A 239 -2.90 -3.41 6.33
C LEU A 239 -3.15 -4.92 6.56
N ASP A 240 -2.71 -5.72 5.59
CA ASP A 240 -2.79 -7.17 5.63
C ASP A 240 -1.74 -7.73 6.61
N THR A 241 -2.04 -8.86 7.28
CA THR A 241 -1.04 -9.63 8.03
C THR A 241 -0.04 -10.27 7.06
N SER A 242 0.97 -10.94 7.58
CA SER A 242 1.95 -11.63 6.71
C SER A 242 1.31 -12.64 5.77
N VAL A 243 0.18 -13.26 6.14
CA VAL A 243 -0.56 -14.15 5.25
C VAL A 243 -1.15 -13.37 4.06
N GLY A 244 -1.83 -12.26 4.31
CA GLY A 244 -2.40 -11.45 3.23
C GLY A 244 -1.33 -10.76 2.37
N LEU A 245 -0.21 -10.34 2.96
CA LEU A 245 0.93 -9.75 2.22
C LEU A 245 1.51 -10.69 1.16
N MET A 246 1.42 -12.02 1.34
CA MET A 246 1.89 -12.98 0.33
C MET A 246 1.16 -12.85 -1.00
N ALA A 247 -0.12 -12.52 -1.01
CA ALA A 247 -0.86 -12.25 -2.25
C ALA A 247 -0.36 -10.96 -2.94
N GLY A 248 -0.04 -9.92 -2.18
CA GLY A 248 0.60 -8.71 -2.70
C GLY A 248 1.98 -8.99 -3.29
N ILE A 249 2.79 -9.82 -2.62
CA ILE A 249 4.10 -10.25 -3.14
C ILE A 249 3.92 -11.08 -4.42
N ALA A 250 2.93 -11.98 -4.47
CA ALA A 250 2.65 -12.78 -5.67
C ALA A 250 2.30 -11.89 -6.86
N LEU A 251 1.42 -10.90 -6.68
CA LEU A 251 1.11 -9.89 -7.71
C LEU A 251 2.36 -9.14 -8.16
N ALA A 252 3.12 -8.58 -7.22
CA ALA A 252 4.32 -7.79 -7.53
C ALA A 252 5.39 -8.61 -8.26
N ARG A 253 5.51 -9.90 -7.93
CA ARG A 253 6.43 -10.82 -8.61
C ARG A 253 5.98 -11.23 -10.01
N ALA A 254 4.66 -11.22 -10.28
CA ALA A 254 4.08 -11.61 -11.57
C ALA A 254 4.01 -10.46 -12.58
N LEU A 255 3.88 -9.21 -12.13
CA LEU A 255 3.79 -8.03 -13.00
C LEU A 255 5.05 -7.90 -13.88
N PRO A 256 4.93 -7.73 -15.22
CA PRO A 256 6.09 -7.59 -16.11
C PRO A 256 6.95 -6.37 -15.77
N SER A 257 6.33 -5.23 -15.49
CA SER A 257 6.99 -3.97 -15.12
C SER A 257 6.59 -3.55 -13.70
N LEU A 258 7.58 -3.11 -12.91
CA LEU A 258 7.38 -2.65 -11.54
C LEU A 258 8.42 -1.55 -11.23
N PRO A 259 8.24 -0.33 -11.81
CA PRO A 259 9.25 0.73 -11.72
C PRO A 259 9.35 1.38 -10.35
N TYR A 260 8.34 1.19 -9.49
CA TYR A 260 8.27 1.78 -8.16
C TYR A 260 8.37 0.72 -7.06
N ALA A 261 8.98 1.07 -5.92
CA ALA A 261 8.93 0.23 -4.72
C ALA A 261 7.48 0.00 -4.26
N CYS A 262 7.14 -1.21 -3.85
CA CYS A 262 5.79 -1.59 -3.45
C CYS A 262 5.46 -1.13 -2.02
N GLY A 263 4.20 -0.77 -1.78
CA GLY A 263 3.68 -0.41 -0.44
C GLY A 263 3.34 -1.66 0.40
N LEU A 264 4.26 -2.63 0.47
CA LEU A 264 4.08 -3.91 1.18
C LEU A 264 4.85 -3.99 2.50
N GLY A 265 5.48 -2.91 2.94
CA GLY A 265 6.26 -2.87 4.19
C GLY A 265 5.42 -2.78 5.47
N THR A 266 4.11 -2.99 5.41
CA THR A 266 3.19 -2.82 6.54
C THR A 266 3.30 -3.89 7.63
N GLY A 267 4.00 -5.00 7.38
CA GLY A 267 4.30 -5.99 8.43
C GLY A 267 5.01 -5.38 9.66
N ALA A 268 5.82 -4.34 9.45
CA ALA A 268 6.49 -3.62 10.53
C ALA A 268 5.54 -2.86 11.48
N LEU A 269 4.28 -2.68 11.12
CA LEU A 269 3.27 -2.02 11.98
C LEU A 269 2.62 -2.98 12.98
N PHE A 270 2.86 -4.28 12.88
CA PHE A 270 2.27 -5.28 13.75
C PHE A 270 3.16 -5.59 14.95
N ALA A 271 2.56 -5.62 16.16
CA ALA A 271 3.20 -6.12 17.38
C ALA A 271 3.11 -7.65 17.47
N THR A 272 2.02 -8.22 16.94
CA THR A 272 1.81 -9.67 16.81
C THR A 272 1.32 -9.96 15.38
N ASP A 273 1.56 -11.17 14.88
CA ASP A 273 1.18 -11.54 13.52
C ASP A 273 0.53 -12.93 13.48
N THR A 274 -0.04 -13.29 12.36
CA THR A 274 -0.65 -14.60 12.08
C THR A 274 0.37 -15.69 11.78
N VAL A 275 1.64 -15.33 11.64
CA VAL A 275 2.78 -16.22 11.39
C VAL A 275 3.83 -16.09 12.51
N ARG A 276 4.70 -17.08 12.62
CA ARG A 276 5.80 -17.05 13.60
C ARG A 276 6.83 -15.98 13.25
N THR A 277 7.14 -15.86 11.97
CA THR A 277 8.14 -14.90 11.45
C THR A 277 7.43 -13.86 10.61
N THR A 278 7.19 -12.67 11.17
CA THR A 278 6.55 -11.57 10.46
C THR A 278 7.32 -11.18 9.20
N LEU A 279 6.58 -10.97 8.13
CA LEU A 279 7.07 -10.49 6.83
C LEU A 279 7.43 -9.01 6.91
N VAL A 280 8.69 -8.73 7.18
CA VAL A 280 9.26 -7.37 7.20
C VAL A 280 10.35 -7.22 6.16
N PRO A 281 10.54 -6.03 5.59
CA PRO A 281 11.60 -5.78 4.63
C PRO A 281 12.98 -6.06 5.23
N ARG A 282 13.88 -6.61 4.38
CA ARG A 282 15.31 -6.71 4.67
C ARG A 282 16.07 -6.16 3.47
N ASP A 283 16.96 -5.21 3.73
CA ASP A 283 17.68 -4.48 2.69
C ASP A 283 16.75 -3.84 1.64
N GLY A 284 15.59 -3.37 2.09
CA GLY A 284 14.59 -2.72 1.24
C GLY A 284 13.78 -3.65 0.34
N VAL A 285 13.87 -4.97 0.52
CA VAL A 285 13.13 -5.96 -0.28
C VAL A 285 12.30 -6.92 0.56
N LEU A 286 11.25 -7.46 -0.05
CA LEU A 286 10.52 -8.64 0.43
C LEU A 286 10.70 -9.81 -0.53
N ARG A 287 10.71 -11.02 0.03
CA ARG A 287 10.71 -12.30 -0.70
C ARG A 287 9.52 -13.14 -0.23
N ALA A 288 8.98 -13.93 -1.14
CA ALA A 288 8.03 -14.97 -0.72
C ALA A 288 8.72 -15.95 0.24
N GLN A 289 8.01 -16.36 1.28
CA GLN A 289 8.52 -17.30 2.27
C GLN A 289 7.56 -18.47 2.46
N PRO A 290 8.04 -19.63 2.95
CA PRO A 290 7.17 -20.74 3.32
C PRO A 290 6.17 -20.32 4.42
N TRP A 291 5.01 -20.99 4.43
CA TRP A 291 3.99 -20.79 5.44
C TRP A 291 4.46 -21.30 6.82
N ASP A 292 4.41 -20.45 7.85
CA ASP A 292 4.61 -20.82 9.26
C ASP A 292 3.51 -20.23 10.15
N VAL A 293 2.27 -20.41 9.71
CA VAL A 293 1.04 -19.90 10.33
C VAL A 293 0.89 -20.44 11.75
N THR A 294 0.60 -19.56 12.72
CA THR A 294 0.55 -19.85 14.16
C THR A 294 -0.83 -19.70 14.80
N VAL A 295 -1.82 -19.18 14.10
CA VAL A 295 -3.21 -19.01 14.57
C VAL A 295 -4.13 -20.10 14.06
#